data_a2a6d5664f222ca4cee86ea649902bf7
#
_entry.id   a2a6d5664f222ca4cee86ea649902bf7
#
_cell.length_a   1.000
_cell.length_b   1.000
_cell.length_c   1.000
_cell.angle_alpha   90.00
_cell.angle_beta   90.00
_cell.angle_gamma   90.00
#
_symmetry.space_group_name_H-M   'P 1'
#
loop_
_entity.id
_entity.type
_entity.pdbx_description
1 polymer ?
#
loop_
_entity_poly.entity_id
_entity_poly.type
_entity_poly.pdbx_seq_one_letter_code
_entity_poly.pdbx_strand_id
1 'polypeptide(L)'
;QVLDSYKNVTYPDGQCGALYGRAKPLVIASRGPGEWQTYDVTFHRPIFDDQGKVIRKAKFHVVHNGHVIHDNLELSGGTGWRGPHSISEYKKHGDKGPLKMQDHGNPVRFRNVWIKPLKD
;
A
#
# COMPACT_ATOMS: atom_id res chain seq x y z
N GLN A 1 -4.07 0.06 1.87
CA GLN A 1 -5.48 -0.29 2.07
C GLN A 1 -6.30 0.93 2.44
N VAL A 2 -7.29 1.27 1.64
CA VAL A 2 -8.29 2.31 1.93
C VAL A 2 -9.56 1.60 2.39
N LEU A 3 -9.75 1.57 3.69
CA LEU A 3 -10.84 0.85 4.36
C LEU A 3 -11.23 1.61 5.62
N ASP A 4 -12.52 1.69 5.91
CA ASP A 4 -12.97 2.18 7.22
C ASP A 4 -12.79 1.06 8.26
N SER A 5 -11.69 1.16 9.00
CA SER A 5 -11.40 0.31 10.15
C SER A 5 -11.33 1.12 11.46
N TYR A 6 -11.85 2.34 11.46
CA TYR A 6 -11.86 3.20 12.64
C TYR A 6 -12.74 2.59 13.74
N LYS A 7 -12.14 2.36 14.91
CA LYS A 7 -12.78 1.69 16.05
C LYS A 7 -13.42 0.32 15.70
N ASN A 8 -12.95 -0.32 14.64
CA ASN A 8 -13.44 -1.61 14.20
C ASN A 8 -12.29 -2.63 14.22
N VAL A 9 -12.50 -3.74 14.89
CA VAL A 9 -11.49 -4.80 14.98
C VAL A 9 -11.43 -5.55 13.66
N THR A 10 -10.28 -5.55 13.04
CA THR A 10 -9.98 -6.34 11.83
C THR A 10 -8.57 -6.90 11.92
N TYR A 11 -8.23 -7.79 10.99
CA TYR A 11 -6.89 -8.37 10.98
C TYR A 11 -5.81 -7.31 10.63
N PRO A 12 -4.62 -7.38 11.22
CA PRO A 12 -3.65 -6.27 11.21
C PRO A 12 -3.17 -5.85 9.83
N ASP A 13 -2.95 -6.80 8.91
CA ASP A 13 -2.46 -6.56 7.56
C ASP A 13 -3.58 -6.32 6.53
N GLY A 14 -4.81 -6.16 6.98
CA GLY A 14 -5.96 -5.77 6.18
C GLY A 14 -6.65 -4.48 6.63
N GLN A 15 -6.18 -3.87 7.71
CA GLN A 15 -6.75 -2.63 8.22
C GLN A 15 -6.35 -1.41 7.37
N CYS A 16 -6.95 -0.25 7.66
CA CYS A 16 -6.60 1.01 7.01
C CYS A 16 -5.09 1.30 7.11
N GLY A 17 -4.49 1.65 5.99
CA GLY A 17 -3.05 1.90 5.91
C GLY A 17 -2.19 0.66 5.74
N ALA A 18 -2.71 -0.55 5.86
CA ALA A 18 -1.94 -1.77 5.62
C ALA A 18 -1.46 -1.88 4.17
N LEU A 19 -0.30 -2.46 3.96
CA LEU A 19 0.08 -3.06 2.69
C LEU A 19 -0.54 -4.45 2.64
N TYR A 20 -1.66 -4.56 1.97
CA TYR A 20 -2.64 -5.63 2.11
C TYR A 20 -2.05 -7.04 2.01
N GLY A 21 -2.24 -7.81 3.09
CA GLY A 21 -1.70 -9.17 3.21
C GLY A 21 -0.18 -9.23 3.33
N ARG A 22 0.51 -8.09 3.59
CA ARG A 22 1.96 -8.03 3.67
C ARG A 22 2.49 -7.40 4.94
N ALA A 23 1.95 -6.27 5.32
CA ALA A 23 2.41 -5.56 6.51
C ALA A 23 1.30 -4.72 7.12
N LYS A 24 1.18 -4.82 8.43
CA LYS A 24 0.38 -3.90 9.22
C LYS A 24 1.05 -2.52 9.26
N PRO A 25 0.29 -1.43 9.42
CA PRO A 25 0.88 -0.13 9.68
C PRO A 25 1.61 -0.12 11.04
N LEU A 26 2.68 0.67 11.14
CA LEU A 26 3.43 0.86 12.39
C LEU A 26 2.56 1.49 13.48
N VAL A 27 1.65 2.34 13.08
CA VAL A 27 0.68 3.02 13.94
C VAL A 27 -0.65 3.17 13.21
N ILE A 28 -1.76 3.10 13.93
CA ILE A 28 -3.09 3.37 13.39
C ILE A 28 -3.30 4.87 13.39
N ALA A 29 -3.19 5.49 12.22
CA ALA A 29 -3.31 6.93 12.03
C ALA A 29 -4.66 7.37 11.45
N SER A 30 -5.62 6.45 11.34
CA SER A 30 -6.94 6.73 10.77
C SER A 30 -7.73 7.71 11.62
N ARG A 31 -8.41 8.64 10.97
CA ARG A 31 -9.43 9.50 11.56
C ARG A 31 -10.81 8.87 11.41
N GLY A 32 -11.78 9.41 12.11
CA GLY A 32 -13.16 8.94 12.06
C GLY A 32 -13.83 9.12 10.70
N PRO A 33 -14.93 8.41 10.44
CA PRO A 33 -15.74 8.60 9.23
C PRO A 33 -16.15 10.07 9.05
N GLY A 34 -16.18 10.52 7.79
CA GLY A 34 -16.51 11.91 7.43
C GLY A 34 -15.32 12.87 7.47
N GLU A 35 -14.19 12.49 8.05
CA GLU A 35 -13.00 13.34 8.10
C GLU A 35 -12.09 13.08 6.90
N TRP A 36 -11.56 14.18 6.34
CA TRP A 36 -10.52 14.08 5.31
C TRP A 36 -9.22 13.54 5.89
N GLN A 37 -8.61 12.63 5.15
CA GLN A 37 -7.36 11.98 5.52
C GLN A 37 -6.34 12.16 4.38
N THR A 38 -5.08 12.10 4.74
CA THR A 38 -3.99 12.29 3.77
C THR A 38 -3.11 11.07 3.72
N TYR A 39 -2.68 10.70 2.51
CA TYR A 39 -1.61 9.75 2.27
C TYR A 39 -0.52 10.42 1.45
N ASP A 40 0.71 10.28 1.91
CA ASP A 40 1.91 10.60 1.14
C ASP A 40 2.68 9.28 0.96
N VAL A 41 2.85 8.87 -0.29
CA VAL A 41 3.36 7.55 -0.63
C VAL A 41 4.58 7.69 -1.54
N THR A 42 5.74 7.29 -1.04
CA THR A 42 6.93 7.08 -1.86
C THR A 42 7.02 5.61 -2.24
N PHE A 43 6.98 5.35 -3.54
CA PHE A 43 7.02 4.00 -4.08
C PHE A 43 8.19 3.80 -5.02
N HIS A 44 9.03 2.84 -4.72
CA HIS A 44 10.04 2.33 -5.64
C HIS A 44 9.55 1.00 -6.21
N ARG A 45 9.41 0.95 -7.54
CA ARG A 45 8.96 -0.27 -8.21
C ARG A 45 9.99 -1.39 -8.10
N PRO A 46 9.57 -2.66 -8.19
CA PRO A 46 10.51 -3.75 -8.34
C PRO A 46 11.22 -3.66 -9.69
N ILE A 47 12.44 -4.17 -9.74
CA ILE A 47 13.19 -4.36 -11.00
C ILE A 47 13.38 -5.83 -11.23
N PHE A 48 13.22 -6.25 -12.48
CA PHE A 48 13.38 -7.62 -12.91
C PHE A 48 14.52 -7.71 -13.92
N ASP A 49 15.20 -8.85 -13.94
CA ASP A 49 16.12 -9.21 -15.02
C ASP A 49 15.35 -9.70 -16.28
N ASP A 50 16.08 -10.05 -17.32
CA ASP A 50 15.50 -10.53 -18.57
C ASP A 50 14.74 -11.86 -18.39
N GLN A 51 15.12 -12.66 -17.40
CA GLN A 51 14.50 -13.94 -17.09
C GLN A 51 13.26 -13.79 -16.18
N GLY A 52 12.95 -12.57 -15.73
CA GLY A 52 11.80 -12.29 -14.86
C GLY A 52 12.06 -12.48 -13.37
N LYS A 53 13.32 -12.68 -12.97
CA LYS A 53 13.71 -12.73 -11.57
C LYS A 53 13.80 -11.30 -11.00
N VAL A 54 13.29 -11.10 -9.80
CA VAL A 54 13.40 -9.80 -9.13
C VAL A 54 14.85 -9.58 -8.68
N ILE A 55 15.44 -8.48 -9.13
CA ILE A 55 16.78 -8.03 -8.74
C ILE A 55 16.75 -6.84 -7.76
N ARG A 56 15.65 -6.12 -7.73
CA ARG A 56 15.34 -5.11 -6.68
C ARG A 56 13.88 -5.26 -6.29
N LYS A 57 13.62 -5.40 -5.00
CA LYS A 57 12.27 -5.50 -4.46
C LYS A 57 11.55 -4.16 -4.50
N ALA A 58 10.22 -4.20 -4.52
CA ALA A 58 9.41 -3.00 -4.31
C ALA A 58 9.62 -2.46 -2.90
N LYS A 59 9.64 -1.13 -2.76
CA LYS A 59 9.80 -0.47 -1.48
C LYS A 59 8.75 0.62 -1.32
N PHE A 60 8.18 0.70 -0.13
CA PHE A 60 7.21 1.73 0.26
C PHE A 60 7.67 2.51 1.47
N HIS A 61 7.55 3.83 1.38
CA HIS A 61 7.51 4.72 2.53
C HIS A 61 6.16 5.43 2.51
N VAL A 62 5.40 5.33 3.59
CA VAL A 62 4.03 5.86 3.64
C VAL A 62 3.82 6.68 4.89
N VAL A 63 3.34 7.90 4.69
CA VAL A 63 2.88 8.80 5.75
C VAL A 63 1.36 8.91 5.64
N HIS A 64 0.66 8.63 6.73
CA HIS A 64 -0.79 8.73 6.84
C HIS A 64 -1.14 9.74 7.94
N ASN A 65 -1.86 10.78 7.59
CA ASN A 65 -2.23 11.86 8.52
C ASN A 65 -1.05 12.42 9.33
N GLY A 66 0.13 12.54 8.70
CA GLY A 66 1.35 13.04 9.33
C GLY A 66 2.16 12.00 10.11
N HIS A 67 1.70 10.75 10.18
CA HIS A 67 2.41 9.66 10.87
C HIS A 67 3.03 8.69 9.86
N VAL A 68 4.29 8.33 10.06
CA VAL A 68 4.94 7.28 9.27
C VAL A 68 4.32 5.95 9.65
N ILE A 69 3.64 5.32 8.71
CA ILE A 69 2.99 4.02 8.90
C ILE A 69 3.74 2.87 8.23
N HIS A 70 4.58 3.17 7.24
CA HIS A 70 5.56 2.25 6.68
C HIS A 70 6.85 3.02 6.40
N ASP A 71 7.96 2.55 6.94
CA ASP A 71 9.26 3.20 6.76
C ASP A 71 10.16 2.36 5.85
N ASN A 72 10.27 2.78 4.60
CA ASN A 72 11.13 2.14 3.59
C ASN A 72 10.98 0.60 3.52
N LEU A 73 9.75 0.13 3.71
CA LEU A 73 9.45 -1.30 3.79
C LEU A 73 9.60 -1.97 2.43
N GLU A 74 10.44 -2.98 2.36
CA GLU A 74 10.55 -3.85 1.19
C GLU A 74 9.49 -4.94 1.20
N LEU A 75 8.84 -5.15 0.05
CA LEU A 75 7.88 -6.23 -0.13
C LEU A 75 8.53 -7.48 -0.73
N SER A 76 8.12 -8.64 -0.26
CA SER A 76 8.56 -9.92 -0.81
C SER A 76 7.74 -10.38 -2.03
N GLY A 77 6.76 -9.63 -2.46
CA GLY A 77 5.89 -9.98 -3.60
C GLY A 77 4.66 -9.07 -3.69
N GLY A 78 3.69 -9.45 -4.49
CA GLY A 78 2.46 -8.71 -4.69
C GLY A 78 1.56 -8.64 -3.44
N THR A 79 0.74 -7.61 -3.34
CA THR A 79 -0.26 -7.47 -2.28
C THR A 79 -1.54 -8.23 -2.64
N GLY A 80 -2.28 -8.69 -1.64
CA GLY A 80 -3.56 -9.36 -1.81
C GLY A 80 -3.92 -10.20 -0.59
N TRP A 81 -5.22 -10.44 -0.40
CA TRP A 81 -5.66 -11.39 0.62
C TRP A 81 -5.47 -12.82 0.13
N ARG A 82 -4.73 -13.59 0.89
CA ARG A 82 -4.44 -14.98 0.53
C ARG A 82 -4.47 -15.93 1.72
N GLY A 83 -4.99 -15.46 2.85
CA GLY A 83 -4.91 -16.21 4.10
C GLY A 83 -3.51 -16.13 4.75
N PRO A 84 -3.36 -16.67 5.95
CA PRO A 84 -2.20 -16.41 6.81
C PRO A 84 -0.87 -16.98 6.30
N HIS A 85 -0.87 -17.81 5.26
CA HIS A 85 0.33 -18.54 4.83
C HIS A 85 0.65 -18.44 3.32
N SER A 86 -0.09 -17.68 2.53
CA SER A 86 0.18 -17.62 1.11
C SER A 86 1.05 -16.43 0.76
N ILE A 87 2.27 -16.70 0.34
CA ILE A 87 3.19 -15.74 -0.22
C ILE A 87 2.95 -15.67 -1.72
N SER A 88 2.52 -14.51 -2.23
CA SER A 88 2.50 -14.29 -3.67
C SER A 88 3.87 -13.80 -4.10
N GLU A 89 4.53 -14.61 -4.89
CA GLU A 89 5.81 -14.23 -5.47
C GLU A 89 5.66 -13.06 -6.45
N TYR A 90 6.77 -12.43 -6.75
CA TYR A 90 6.82 -11.44 -7.83
C TYR A 90 6.52 -12.10 -9.18
N LYS A 91 5.73 -11.39 -9.98
CA LYS A 91 5.57 -11.71 -11.41
C LYS A 91 6.10 -10.53 -12.21
N LYS A 92 6.94 -10.80 -13.21
CA LYS A 92 7.45 -9.77 -14.12
C LYS A 92 6.29 -8.98 -14.72
N HIS A 93 6.40 -7.68 -14.69
CA HIS A 93 5.44 -6.74 -15.27
C HIS A 93 6.18 -5.57 -15.91
N GLY A 94 5.48 -4.77 -16.67
CA GLY A 94 6.04 -3.56 -17.29
C GLY A 94 6.40 -2.48 -16.26
N ASP A 95 7.19 -1.53 -16.69
CA ASP A 95 7.70 -0.43 -15.86
C ASP A 95 6.62 0.59 -15.46
N LYS A 96 5.50 0.59 -16.16
CA LYS A 96 4.39 1.50 -15.95
C LYS A 96 3.10 0.74 -15.71
N GLY A 97 2.26 1.27 -14.86
CA GLY A 97 0.92 0.76 -14.58
C GLY A 97 -0.01 1.87 -14.12
N PRO A 98 -1.32 1.62 -14.11
CA PRO A 98 -2.29 2.62 -13.64
C PRO A 98 -2.22 2.78 -12.13
N LEU A 99 -2.42 4.01 -11.64
CA LEU A 99 -2.84 4.24 -10.28
C LEU A 99 -4.34 3.90 -10.18
N LYS A 100 -4.69 3.06 -9.22
CA LYS A 100 -6.09 2.68 -8.95
C LYS A 100 -6.53 3.28 -7.62
N MET A 101 -7.70 3.90 -7.61
CA MET A 101 -8.38 4.32 -6.39
C MET A 101 -9.23 3.18 -5.88
N GLN A 102 -9.05 2.83 -4.62
CA GLN A 102 -9.78 1.71 -4.02
C GLN A 102 -11.17 2.15 -3.57
N ASP A 103 -12.18 1.35 -3.92
CA ASP A 103 -13.49 1.30 -3.29
C ASP A 103 -13.61 -0.05 -2.56
N HIS A 104 -14.10 -0.03 -1.34
CA HIS A 104 -14.28 -1.22 -0.51
C HIS A 104 -15.72 -1.35 0.02
N GLY A 105 -16.69 -0.89 -0.77
CA GLY A 105 -18.14 -0.97 -0.43
C GLY A 105 -18.63 0.10 0.54
N ASN A 106 -17.78 1.03 0.95
CA ASN A 106 -18.17 2.19 1.74
C ASN A 106 -18.01 3.47 0.90
N PRO A 107 -18.87 4.49 1.11
CA PRO A 107 -18.72 5.75 0.41
C PRO A 107 -17.33 6.36 0.65
N VAL A 108 -16.55 6.51 -0.40
CA VAL A 108 -15.23 7.12 -0.36
C VAL A 108 -15.14 8.25 -1.39
N ARG A 109 -14.44 9.31 -1.05
CA ARG A 109 -14.16 10.44 -1.94
C ARG A 109 -12.65 10.69 -1.98
N PHE A 110 -12.15 11.01 -3.16
CA PHE A 110 -10.75 11.37 -3.36
C PHE A 110 -10.66 12.80 -3.87
N ARG A 111 -9.65 13.54 -3.43
CA ARG A 111 -9.33 14.88 -3.90
C ARG A 111 -7.84 15.15 -3.80
N ASN A 112 -7.34 16.17 -4.51
CA ASN A 112 -5.94 16.60 -4.46
C ASN A 112 -4.96 15.44 -4.74
N VAL A 113 -5.28 14.60 -5.72
CA VAL A 113 -4.44 13.46 -6.11
C VAL A 113 -3.43 13.94 -7.14
N TRP A 114 -2.16 13.76 -6.84
CA TRP A 114 -1.07 14.08 -7.76
C TRP A 114 0.05 13.04 -7.66
N ILE A 115 0.82 12.94 -8.73
CA ILE A 115 1.94 12.01 -8.84
C ILE A 115 3.17 12.79 -9.30
N LYS A 116 4.28 12.54 -8.62
CA LYS A 116 5.59 13.06 -9.00
C LYS A 116 6.54 11.90 -9.29
N PRO A 117 7.08 11.77 -10.51
CA PRO A 117 8.11 10.79 -10.77
C PRO A 117 9.32 11.02 -9.86
N LEU A 118 9.84 9.95 -9.29
CA LEU A 118 11.12 9.99 -8.59
C LEU A 118 12.24 10.02 -9.63
N LYS A 119 13.29 10.79 -9.34
CA LYS A 119 14.55 10.67 -10.07
C LYS A 119 15.28 9.47 -9.46
N ASP A 120 15.62 8.51 -10.29
CA ASP A 120 16.51 7.43 -9.91
C ASP A 120 17.93 7.94 -9.67
#